data_d27aeccd66a51a417d54365556c82612
#
_entry.id   d27aeccd66a51a417d54365556c82612
#
_cell.length_a   1.000
_cell.length_b   1.000
_cell.length_c   1.000
_cell.angle_alpha   90.00
_cell.angle_beta   90.00
_cell.angle_gamma   90.00
#
_symmetry.space_group_name_H-M   'P 1'
#
loop_
_entity.id
_entity.type
_entity.pdbx_description
1 polymer ?
#
loop_
_entity_poly.entity_id
_entity_poly.type
_entity_poly.pdbx_seq_one_letter_code
_entity_poly.pdbx_strand_id
1 'polypeptide(L)'
;ALEMDPDTRHIVIISKPPASSVVAKLSARITKSSKSFTLCLIGGDPIDLPKNATQVTTLKEAAASTVPGNDLCDWDVVASAKPLPAHRPLVKGLFCGGTLAAESQVVFRAAGESVFSNAPLPGVVPLSGDTQGHVMIDLGADEFTRGRPHPMIDPTVRDDVLAKALTEPDTGLILLDVVLGYGSHEDPAGHVARCLEAVAAERPVVVASVTGTDDDPQNQKMQIAKLEAAGVLVAPTNADAAALALACLRSGQ
;
A
#
# COMPACT_ATOMS: atom_id res chain seq x y z
N ALA A 1 23.05 -11.23 -12.77
CA ALA A 1 22.14 -11.91 -13.68
C ALA A 1 21.55 -10.88 -14.68
N LEU A 2 20.64 -9.99 -14.30
CA LEU A 2 19.95 -9.04 -15.20
C LEU A 2 20.91 -8.16 -16.04
N GLU A 3 22.05 -7.77 -15.50
CA GLU A 3 23.07 -6.99 -16.21
C GLU A 3 23.66 -7.74 -17.42
N MET A 4 23.78 -9.06 -17.30
CA MET A 4 24.36 -9.93 -18.33
C MET A 4 23.32 -10.47 -19.31
N ASP A 5 22.05 -10.27 -19.04
CA ASP A 5 20.95 -10.71 -19.88
C ASP A 5 20.77 -9.73 -21.05
N PRO A 6 20.92 -10.16 -22.31
CA PRO A 6 20.79 -9.29 -23.48
C PRO A 6 19.36 -8.77 -23.69
N ASP A 7 18.34 -9.47 -23.20
CA ASP A 7 16.94 -9.11 -23.35
C ASP A 7 16.48 -8.10 -22.30
N THR A 8 17.16 -8.01 -21.15
CA THR A 8 16.90 -7.01 -20.13
C THR A 8 17.39 -5.63 -20.60
N ARG A 9 16.50 -4.67 -20.78
CA ARG A 9 16.82 -3.29 -21.20
C ARG A 9 16.75 -2.30 -20.04
N HIS A 10 15.84 -2.54 -19.12
CA HIS A 10 15.56 -1.69 -17.97
C HIS A 10 15.50 -2.52 -16.70
N ILE A 11 16.07 -2.00 -15.60
CA ILE A 11 16.07 -2.67 -14.30
C ILE A 11 15.35 -1.76 -13.28
N VAL A 12 14.32 -2.30 -12.65
CA VAL A 12 13.65 -1.64 -11.52
C VAL A 12 14.19 -2.18 -10.20
N ILE A 13 14.52 -1.28 -9.29
CA ILE A 13 14.98 -1.61 -7.95
C ILE A 13 13.96 -1.04 -6.96
N ILE A 14 13.26 -1.91 -6.25
CA ILE A 14 12.30 -1.55 -5.20
C ILE A 14 12.88 -1.99 -3.86
N SER A 15 12.97 -1.06 -2.91
CA SER A 15 13.51 -1.32 -1.57
C SER A 15 13.00 -0.31 -0.55
N LYS A 16 13.05 -0.67 0.73
CA LYS A 16 13.09 0.33 1.81
C LYS A 16 14.42 1.09 1.71
N PRO A 17 14.54 2.32 2.29
CA PRO A 17 15.75 3.12 2.18
C PRO A 17 16.99 2.36 2.70
N PRO A 18 17.98 2.10 1.87
CA PRO A 18 19.21 1.46 2.32
C PRO A 18 20.15 2.49 2.97
N ALA A 19 21.14 1.98 3.73
CA ALA A 19 22.19 2.85 4.29
C ALA A 19 22.95 3.62 3.19
N SER A 20 23.42 4.82 3.47
CA SER A 20 24.11 5.70 2.51
C SER A 20 25.31 5.02 1.83
N SER A 21 26.03 4.16 2.54
CA SER A 21 27.15 3.38 1.97
C SER A 21 26.69 2.37 0.90
N VAL A 22 25.46 1.86 1.02
CA VAL A 22 24.85 0.96 0.03
C VAL A 22 24.37 1.76 -1.18
N VAL A 23 23.77 2.94 -0.95
CA VAL A 23 23.38 3.89 -2.00
C VAL A 23 24.59 4.25 -2.86
N ALA A 24 25.73 4.60 -2.25
CA ALA A 24 26.97 4.94 -2.98
C ALA A 24 27.47 3.77 -3.85
N LYS A 25 27.45 2.54 -3.32
CA LYS A 25 27.84 1.34 -4.09
C LYS A 25 26.88 1.06 -5.24
N LEU A 26 25.56 1.25 -5.01
CA LEU A 26 24.54 1.08 -6.02
C LEU A 26 24.72 2.10 -7.16
N SER A 27 24.86 3.39 -6.83
CA SER A 27 25.08 4.47 -7.79
C SER A 27 26.35 4.21 -8.63
N ALA A 28 27.47 3.84 -7.99
CA ALA A 28 28.70 3.49 -8.68
C ALA A 28 28.55 2.26 -9.61
N ARG A 29 27.69 1.30 -9.25
CA ARG A 29 27.41 0.13 -10.11
C ARG A 29 26.53 0.52 -11.29
N ILE A 30 25.50 1.34 -11.09
CA ILE A 30 24.59 1.85 -12.11
C ILE A 30 25.36 2.67 -13.15
N THR A 31 26.28 3.54 -12.70
CA THR A 31 27.13 4.36 -13.60
C THR A 31 27.92 3.52 -14.61
N LYS A 32 28.28 2.28 -14.25
CA LYS A 32 29.04 1.36 -15.12
C LYS A 32 28.15 0.53 -16.02
N SER A 33 26.85 0.59 -15.88
CA SER A 33 25.89 -0.20 -16.64
C SER A 33 25.49 0.52 -17.93
N SER A 34 25.28 -0.24 -18.99
CA SER A 34 24.66 0.24 -20.23
C SER A 34 23.13 0.24 -20.18
N LYS A 35 22.53 -0.30 -19.12
CA LYS A 35 21.08 -0.42 -18.95
C LYS A 35 20.51 0.81 -18.27
N SER A 36 19.22 1.05 -18.46
CA SER A 36 18.49 2.07 -17.70
C SER A 36 17.94 1.50 -16.38
N PHE A 37 17.73 2.38 -15.40
CA PHE A 37 17.26 1.99 -14.07
C PHE A 37 16.13 2.91 -13.59
N THR A 38 15.17 2.31 -12.86
CA THR A 38 14.26 3.03 -11.98
C THR A 38 14.48 2.56 -10.55
N LEU A 39 14.67 3.50 -9.63
CA LEU A 39 14.84 3.24 -8.21
C LEU A 39 13.61 3.73 -7.47
N CYS A 40 12.89 2.83 -6.81
CA CYS A 40 11.83 3.13 -5.85
C CYS A 40 12.35 2.78 -4.45
N LEU A 41 13.00 3.76 -3.81
CA LEU A 41 13.48 3.64 -2.43
C LEU A 41 12.41 4.24 -1.50
N ILE A 42 11.41 3.43 -1.17
CA ILE A 42 10.14 3.87 -0.55
C ILE A 42 10.40 4.62 0.76
N GLY A 43 10.06 5.92 0.78
CA GLY A 43 10.27 6.79 1.93
C GLY A 43 11.70 7.27 2.13
N GLY A 44 12.60 6.97 1.20
CA GLY A 44 13.97 7.49 1.20
C GLY A 44 14.05 8.91 0.64
N ASP A 45 15.06 9.65 1.09
CA ASP A 45 15.36 10.96 0.54
C ASP A 45 15.80 10.87 -0.94
N PRO A 46 15.66 11.97 -1.70
CA PRO A 46 16.26 12.06 -3.04
C PRO A 46 17.78 11.82 -2.98
N ILE A 47 18.25 11.04 -3.95
CA ILE A 47 19.68 10.71 -4.08
C ILE A 47 20.22 11.21 -5.41
N ASP A 48 21.51 11.56 -5.44
CA ASP A 48 22.19 11.89 -6.70
C ASP A 48 22.41 10.62 -7.52
N LEU A 49 21.80 10.60 -8.70
CA LEU A 49 21.78 9.44 -9.59
C LEU A 49 22.55 9.71 -10.88
N PRO A 50 23.20 8.68 -11.45
CA PRO A 50 23.77 8.75 -12.78
C PRO A 50 22.68 8.94 -13.84
N LYS A 51 23.08 9.45 -15.02
CA LYS A 51 22.16 9.82 -16.12
C LYS A 51 21.25 8.70 -16.63
N ASN A 52 21.63 7.44 -16.41
CA ASN A 52 20.87 6.26 -16.82
C ASN A 52 19.94 5.74 -15.71
N ALA A 53 19.71 6.52 -14.66
CA ALA A 53 18.81 6.15 -13.57
C ALA A 53 17.85 7.28 -13.18
N THR A 54 16.63 6.91 -12.77
CA THR A 54 15.61 7.81 -12.26
C THR A 54 15.13 7.28 -10.92
N GLN A 55 14.88 8.18 -9.96
CA GLN A 55 14.23 7.83 -8.70
C GLN A 55 12.76 8.18 -8.77
N VAL A 56 11.93 7.29 -8.25
CA VAL A 56 10.49 7.45 -8.07
C VAL A 56 10.11 7.16 -6.62
N THR A 57 8.92 7.61 -6.19
CA THR A 57 8.54 7.57 -4.78
C THR A 57 7.53 6.47 -4.46
N THR A 58 6.78 6.00 -5.46
CA THR A 58 5.72 5.00 -5.30
C THR A 58 5.93 3.77 -6.20
N LEU A 59 5.30 2.66 -5.83
CA LEU A 59 5.27 1.45 -6.66
C LEU A 59 4.52 1.71 -7.98
N LYS A 60 3.47 2.55 -7.94
CA LYS A 60 2.73 2.97 -9.14
C LYS A 60 3.66 3.68 -10.13
N GLU A 61 4.45 4.65 -9.68
CA GLU A 61 5.42 5.34 -10.54
C GLU A 61 6.49 4.39 -11.06
N ALA A 62 6.97 3.45 -10.23
CA ALA A 62 7.93 2.44 -10.64
C ALA A 62 7.36 1.56 -11.77
N ALA A 63 6.13 1.10 -11.65
CA ALA A 63 5.44 0.33 -12.69
C ALA A 63 5.25 1.16 -13.97
N ALA A 64 4.77 2.40 -13.85
CA ALA A 64 4.54 3.30 -14.98
C ALA A 64 5.84 3.59 -15.76
N SER A 65 6.99 3.63 -15.09
CA SER A 65 8.30 3.85 -15.74
C SER A 65 8.74 2.71 -16.66
N THR A 66 8.14 1.53 -16.54
CA THR A 66 8.57 0.31 -17.25
C THR A 66 7.60 -0.16 -18.32
N VAL A 67 6.34 0.28 -18.25
CA VAL A 67 5.28 -0.12 -19.18
C VAL A 67 4.76 1.10 -19.93
N PRO A 68 5.36 1.46 -21.08
CA PRO A 68 4.91 2.59 -21.88
C PRO A 68 3.46 2.42 -22.33
N GLY A 69 2.66 3.48 -22.23
CA GLY A 69 1.26 3.48 -22.63
C GLY A 69 0.31 2.78 -21.66
N ASN A 70 0.74 2.54 -20.43
CA ASN A 70 -0.11 1.98 -19.40
C ASN A 70 -0.95 3.09 -18.75
N ASP A 71 -2.28 2.99 -18.86
CA ASP A 71 -3.26 3.95 -18.33
C ASP A 71 -3.40 3.92 -16.79
N LEU A 72 -2.36 3.43 -16.08
CA LEU A 72 -2.32 3.44 -14.59
C LEU A 72 -2.48 4.85 -13.99
N CYS A 73 -2.45 5.90 -14.83
CA CYS A 73 -2.50 7.29 -14.39
C CYS A 73 -3.89 7.93 -14.45
N ASP A 74 -4.86 7.36 -15.17
CA ASP A 74 -6.11 8.06 -15.54
C ASP A 74 -7.31 7.76 -14.62
N TRP A 75 -7.09 7.13 -13.47
CA TRP A 75 -8.20 6.92 -12.53
C TRP A 75 -8.59 8.20 -11.81
N ASP A 76 -9.86 8.60 -11.95
CA ASP A 76 -10.39 9.80 -11.31
C ASP A 76 -10.66 9.53 -9.81
N VAL A 77 -9.63 9.81 -9.02
CA VAL A 77 -9.65 9.69 -7.56
C VAL A 77 -10.73 10.58 -6.94
N VAL A 78 -10.93 11.79 -7.47
CA VAL A 78 -11.86 12.78 -6.91
C VAL A 78 -13.31 12.36 -7.14
N ALA A 79 -13.64 11.88 -8.35
CA ALA A 79 -14.98 11.39 -8.66
C ALA A 79 -15.36 10.14 -7.83
N SER A 80 -14.36 9.37 -7.36
CA SER A 80 -14.55 8.17 -6.55
C SER A 80 -14.66 8.46 -5.05
N ALA A 81 -14.32 9.69 -4.60
CA ALA A 81 -14.27 10.04 -3.18
C ALA A 81 -15.67 10.11 -2.53
N LYS A 82 -15.75 9.62 -1.29
CA LYS A 82 -16.92 9.75 -0.44
C LYS A 82 -16.57 10.59 0.79
N PRO A 83 -17.33 11.64 1.11
CA PRO A 83 -17.02 12.47 2.28
C PRO A 83 -17.10 11.65 3.57
N LEU A 84 -16.15 11.88 4.47
CA LEU A 84 -16.17 11.29 5.79
C LEU A 84 -17.04 12.13 6.74
N PRO A 85 -17.75 11.49 7.70
CA PRO A 85 -18.44 12.22 8.75
C PRO A 85 -17.46 13.04 9.59
N ALA A 86 -17.78 14.29 9.89
CA ALA A 86 -16.91 15.19 10.66
C ALA A 86 -16.48 14.65 12.03
N HIS A 87 -17.31 13.81 12.65
CA HIS A 87 -17.02 13.16 13.93
C HIS A 87 -16.13 11.91 13.80
N ARG A 88 -15.81 11.48 12.57
CA ARG A 88 -14.94 10.33 12.26
C ARG A 88 -13.81 10.74 11.31
N PRO A 89 -12.86 11.59 11.74
CA PRO A 89 -11.86 12.18 10.85
C PRO A 89 -10.65 11.28 10.58
N LEU A 90 -10.54 10.11 11.20
CA LEU A 90 -9.32 9.32 11.16
C LEU A 90 -9.35 8.21 10.09
N VAL A 91 -8.18 7.96 9.53
CA VAL A 91 -7.91 6.84 8.63
C VAL A 91 -7.08 5.79 9.34
N LYS A 92 -7.48 4.52 9.22
CA LYS A 92 -6.71 3.35 9.68
C LYS A 92 -6.36 2.45 8.52
N GLY A 93 -5.08 2.38 8.20
CA GLY A 93 -4.52 1.45 7.24
C GLY A 93 -4.14 0.14 7.93
N LEU A 94 -4.65 -0.99 7.44
CA LEU A 94 -4.43 -2.34 7.96
C LEU A 94 -3.88 -3.22 6.84
N PHE A 95 -2.57 -3.26 6.71
CA PHE A 95 -1.87 -3.88 5.57
C PHE A 95 -1.30 -5.26 5.92
N CYS A 96 -1.47 -6.20 5.00
CA CYS A 96 -0.73 -7.47 5.02
C CYS A 96 0.67 -7.30 4.40
N GLY A 97 0.83 -6.35 3.46
CA GLY A 97 2.09 -6.07 2.79
C GLY A 97 2.82 -4.88 3.40
N GLY A 98 3.95 -5.09 4.08
CA GLY A 98 4.73 -4.00 4.68
C GLY A 98 5.24 -2.96 3.68
N THR A 99 5.46 -3.34 2.42
CA THR A 99 5.81 -2.40 1.34
C THR A 99 4.62 -1.52 0.95
N LEU A 100 3.40 -2.07 0.97
CA LEU A 100 2.15 -1.34 0.69
C LEU A 100 1.81 -0.38 1.84
N ALA A 101 2.02 -0.81 3.09
CA ALA A 101 1.95 0.06 4.26
C ALA A 101 2.94 1.24 4.17
N ALA A 102 4.17 0.97 3.73
CA ALA A 102 5.20 1.99 3.55
C ALA A 102 4.83 2.99 2.44
N GLU A 103 4.33 2.52 1.29
CA GLU A 103 3.87 3.39 0.20
C GLU A 103 2.74 4.31 0.65
N SER A 104 1.76 3.79 1.41
CA SER A 104 0.67 4.61 1.94
C SER A 104 1.17 5.69 2.91
N GLN A 105 2.21 5.41 3.72
CA GLN A 105 2.87 6.44 4.54
C GLN A 105 3.50 7.53 3.67
N VAL A 106 4.15 7.18 2.55
CA VAL A 106 4.72 8.15 1.60
C VAL A 106 3.64 9.06 1.03
N VAL A 107 2.53 8.49 0.55
CA VAL A 107 1.42 9.24 -0.07
C VAL A 107 0.80 10.23 0.93
N PHE A 108 0.53 9.79 2.17
CA PHE A 108 -0.02 10.65 3.21
C PHE A 108 0.93 11.78 3.59
N ARG A 109 2.22 11.48 3.79
CA ARG A 109 3.24 12.50 4.10
C ARG A 109 3.40 13.53 2.98
N ALA A 110 3.40 13.10 1.73
CA ALA A 110 3.47 13.99 0.57
C ALA A 110 2.28 14.95 0.49
N ALA A 111 1.13 14.53 1.03
CA ALA A 111 -0.08 15.36 1.15
C ALA A 111 -0.08 16.29 2.38
N GLY A 112 0.94 16.22 3.24
CA GLY A 112 1.07 17.02 4.48
C GLY A 112 0.37 16.40 5.69
N GLU A 113 -0.14 15.15 5.58
CA GLU A 113 -0.82 14.47 6.68
C GLU A 113 0.18 13.78 7.62
N SER A 114 -0.06 13.90 8.91
CA SER A 114 0.69 13.17 9.93
C SER A 114 0.17 11.75 10.09
N VAL A 115 1.06 10.77 10.01
CA VAL A 115 0.71 9.36 10.19
C VAL A 115 1.59 8.71 11.26
N PHE A 116 1.02 7.71 11.92
CA PHE A 116 1.68 6.84 12.88
C PHE A 116 1.77 5.42 12.31
N SER A 117 2.83 4.69 12.65
CA SER A 117 2.99 3.32 12.17
C SER A 117 3.77 2.47 13.17
N ASN A 118 3.47 1.17 13.21
CA ASN A 118 4.31 0.17 13.91
C ASN A 118 5.58 -0.17 13.12
N ALA A 119 5.59 0.11 11.81
CA ALA A 119 6.76 -0.02 10.92
C ALA A 119 7.07 1.35 10.27
N PRO A 120 7.47 2.38 11.06
CA PRO A 120 7.56 3.75 10.59
C PRO A 120 8.72 3.93 9.60
N LEU A 121 8.44 4.69 8.53
CA LEU A 121 9.45 5.22 7.64
C LEU A 121 10.21 6.39 8.31
N PRO A 122 11.39 6.78 7.80
CA PRO A 122 12.07 8.00 8.27
C PRO A 122 11.11 9.19 8.26
N GLY A 123 10.97 9.87 9.41
CA GLY A 123 10.06 11.01 9.59
C GLY A 123 8.59 10.66 9.82
N VAL A 124 8.24 9.39 9.94
CA VAL A 124 6.94 8.90 10.44
C VAL A 124 7.04 8.62 11.93
N VAL A 125 5.99 8.96 12.68
CA VAL A 125 5.98 8.77 14.12
C VAL A 125 5.69 7.30 14.47
N PRO A 126 6.48 6.68 15.35
CA PRO A 126 6.16 5.34 15.85
C PRO A 126 4.80 5.29 16.54
N LEU A 127 4.06 4.20 16.30
CA LEU A 127 2.78 3.94 16.98
C LEU A 127 3.01 3.75 18.49
N SER A 128 2.16 4.37 19.30
CA SER A 128 2.15 4.23 20.76
C SER A 128 0.72 4.08 21.27
N GLY A 129 0.55 3.69 22.55
CA GLY A 129 -0.77 3.48 23.15
C GLY A 129 -1.68 4.72 23.16
N ASP A 130 -1.08 5.92 23.19
CA ASP A 130 -1.80 7.20 23.24
C ASP A 130 -1.90 7.88 21.87
N THR A 131 -1.71 7.12 20.77
CA THR A 131 -1.74 7.67 19.42
C THR A 131 -3.11 8.21 19.04
N GLN A 132 -3.17 9.51 18.73
CA GLN A 132 -4.33 10.17 18.13
C GLN A 132 -3.95 10.69 16.74
N GLY A 133 -4.49 10.07 15.69
CA GLY A 133 -4.20 10.44 14.30
C GLY A 133 -4.39 9.29 13.31
N HIS A 134 -4.02 9.54 12.08
CA HIS A 134 -4.03 8.49 11.05
C HIS A 134 -2.98 7.43 11.35
N VAL A 135 -3.34 6.16 11.18
CA VAL A 135 -2.46 5.02 11.51
C VAL A 135 -2.30 4.11 10.30
N MET A 136 -1.06 3.67 10.03
CA MET A 136 -0.74 2.66 9.01
C MET A 136 -0.05 1.48 9.68
N ILE A 137 -0.76 0.36 9.79
CA ILE A 137 -0.28 -0.86 10.47
C ILE A 137 0.20 -1.87 9.44
N ASP A 138 1.44 -2.32 9.58
CA ASP A 138 1.99 -3.48 8.91
C ASP A 138 1.69 -4.72 9.78
N LEU A 139 0.69 -5.50 9.40
CA LEU A 139 0.29 -6.74 10.06
C LEU A 139 1.24 -7.91 9.70
N GLY A 140 2.13 -7.72 8.72
CA GLY A 140 3.21 -8.65 8.41
C GLY A 140 4.44 -8.49 9.31
N ALA A 141 4.47 -7.49 10.20
CA ALA A 141 5.57 -7.27 11.13
C ALA A 141 5.67 -8.39 12.18
N ASP A 142 6.88 -8.57 12.74
CA ASP A 142 7.20 -9.65 13.68
C ASP A 142 6.24 -9.73 14.88
N GLU A 143 5.73 -8.61 15.35
CA GLU A 143 4.79 -8.55 16.48
C GLU A 143 3.46 -9.27 16.19
N PHE A 144 3.03 -9.33 14.93
CA PHE A 144 1.82 -10.02 14.50
C PHE A 144 2.07 -11.44 13.98
N THR A 145 3.28 -11.73 13.51
CA THR A 145 3.60 -13.00 12.81
C THR A 145 4.41 -13.97 13.65
N ARG A 146 4.86 -13.57 14.84
CA ARG A 146 5.64 -14.47 15.71
C ARG A 146 4.80 -15.67 16.17
N GLY A 147 5.16 -16.85 15.69
CA GLY A 147 4.49 -18.11 16.04
C GLY A 147 3.18 -18.37 15.27
N ARG A 148 2.87 -17.59 14.24
CA ARG A 148 1.73 -17.78 13.34
C ARG A 148 2.10 -17.48 11.88
N PRO A 149 1.31 -17.95 10.89
CA PRO A 149 1.54 -17.63 9.50
C PRO A 149 1.42 -16.12 9.22
N HIS A 150 2.02 -15.69 8.12
CA HIS A 150 1.89 -14.33 7.62
C HIS A 150 0.42 -14.02 7.24
N PRO A 151 -0.10 -12.77 7.42
CA PRO A 151 -1.49 -12.42 7.13
C PRO A 151 -1.93 -12.62 5.68
N MET A 152 -1.01 -12.72 4.73
CA MET A 152 -1.33 -13.12 3.35
C MET A 152 -1.72 -14.60 3.24
N ILE A 153 -1.23 -15.45 4.14
CA ILE A 153 -1.51 -16.90 4.20
C ILE A 153 -2.72 -17.16 5.11
N ASP A 154 -2.71 -16.56 6.29
CA ASP A 154 -3.78 -16.65 7.29
C ASP A 154 -4.34 -15.25 7.58
N PRO A 155 -5.42 -14.84 6.88
CA PRO A 155 -6.00 -13.51 7.03
C PRO A 155 -6.66 -13.27 8.39
N THR A 156 -6.85 -14.29 9.23
CA THR A 156 -7.40 -14.14 10.60
C THR A 156 -6.54 -13.24 11.48
N VAL A 157 -5.26 -13.07 11.15
CA VAL A 157 -4.37 -12.10 11.82
C VAL A 157 -4.95 -10.67 11.77
N ARG A 158 -5.72 -10.33 10.72
CA ARG A 158 -6.36 -9.03 10.55
C ARG A 158 -7.68 -8.90 11.31
N ASP A 159 -8.37 -9.99 11.63
CA ASP A 159 -9.77 -9.97 12.08
C ASP A 159 -10.01 -9.10 13.31
N ASP A 160 -9.25 -9.30 14.37
CA ASP A 160 -9.41 -8.54 15.62
C ASP A 160 -9.13 -7.04 15.42
N VAL A 161 -8.10 -6.72 14.62
CA VAL A 161 -7.70 -5.33 14.34
C VAL A 161 -8.74 -4.65 13.46
N LEU A 162 -9.27 -5.37 12.45
CA LEU A 162 -10.33 -4.89 11.56
C LEU A 162 -11.65 -4.70 12.33
N ALA A 163 -12.07 -5.67 13.13
CA ALA A 163 -13.28 -5.59 13.95
C ALA A 163 -13.23 -4.38 14.91
N LYS A 164 -12.07 -4.15 15.53
CA LYS A 164 -11.85 -2.99 16.37
C LYS A 164 -11.96 -1.69 15.57
N ALA A 165 -11.26 -1.57 14.44
CA ALA A 165 -11.27 -0.37 13.60
C ALA A 165 -12.67 -0.04 13.06
N LEU A 166 -13.49 -1.06 12.74
CA LEU A 166 -14.86 -0.92 12.27
C LEU A 166 -15.81 -0.30 13.33
N THR A 167 -15.48 -0.46 14.61
CA THR A 167 -16.31 -0.01 15.74
C THR A 167 -15.77 1.23 16.45
N GLU A 168 -14.55 1.67 16.16
CA GLU A 168 -13.97 2.87 16.77
C GLU A 168 -14.71 4.13 16.34
N PRO A 169 -15.09 5.00 17.29
CA PRO A 169 -16.00 6.13 17.03
C PRO A 169 -15.37 7.24 16.17
N ASP A 170 -14.05 7.35 16.13
CA ASP A 170 -13.29 8.36 15.41
C ASP A 170 -12.73 7.86 14.04
N THR A 171 -12.85 6.56 13.76
CA THR A 171 -12.42 5.97 12.50
C THR A 171 -13.49 6.21 11.41
N GLY A 172 -13.18 7.05 10.43
CA GLY A 172 -14.04 7.33 9.29
C GLY A 172 -13.71 6.50 8.05
N LEU A 173 -12.45 6.07 7.92
CA LEU A 173 -12.02 5.28 6.78
C LEU A 173 -11.02 4.19 7.20
N ILE A 174 -11.21 2.99 6.63
CA ILE A 174 -10.27 1.89 6.73
C ILE A 174 -9.64 1.65 5.36
N LEU A 175 -8.32 1.62 5.30
CA LEU A 175 -7.54 1.34 4.10
C LEU A 175 -6.93 -0.05 4.19
N LEU A 176 -7.15 -0.89 3.17
CA LEU A 176 -6.73 -2.30 3.15
C LEU A 176 -5.93 -2.62 1.90
N ASP A 177 -5.10 -3.64 1.98
CA ASP A 177 -4.56 -4.37 0.84
C ASP A 177 -5.13 -5.79 0.77
N VAL A 178 -5.24 -6.31 -0.44
CA VAL A 178 -5.46 -7.72 -0.75
C VAL A 178 -4.34 -8.16 -1.70
N VAL A 179 -3.60 -9.20 -1.30
CA VAL A 179 -2.46 -9.70 -2.09
C VAL A 179 -2.74 -11.12 -2.53
N LEU A 180 -2.66 -11.34 -3.84
CA LEU A 180 -2.89 -12.62 -4.51
C LEU A 180 -1.57 -13.32 -4.83
N GLY A 181 -1.64 -14.58 -5.20
CA GLY A 181 -0.52 -15.37 -5.68
C GLY A 181 -0.48 -16.78 -5.09
N TYR A 182 0.47 -17.56 -5.57
CA TYR A 182 0.73 -18.91 -5.05
C TYR A 182 1.19 -18.82 -3.59
N GLY A 183 0.55 -19.54 -2.70
CA GLY A 183 0.84 -19.52 -1.27
C GLY A 183 0.11 -18.45 -0.46
N SER A 184 -0.59 -17.52 -1.10
CA SER A 184 -1.58 -16.66 -0.44
C SER A 184 -2.86 -17.45 -0.13
N HIS A 185 -3.70 -16.90 0.77
CA HIS A 185 -5.02 -17.46 1.05
C HIS A 185 -5.84 -17.62 -0.24
N GLU A 186 -6.64 -18.67 -0.31
CA GLU A 186 -7.42 -19.00 -1.52
C GLU A 186 -8.52 -17.98 -1.86
N ASP A 187 -9.05 -17.28 -0.85
CA ASP A 187 -10.12 -16.28 -1.00
C ASP A 187 -9.95 -15.10 -0.03
N PRO A 188 -8.91 -14.26 -0.21
CA PRO A 188 -8.61 -13.18 0.74
C PRO A 188 -9.67 -12.06 0.73
N ALA A 189 -10.25 -11.74 -0.42
CA ALA A 189 -11.32 -10.74 -0.53
C ALA A 189 -12.63 -11.23 0.08
N GLY A 190 -12.99 -12.50 -0.14
CA GLY A 190 -14.16 -13.09 0.51
C GLY A 190 -14.00 -13.17 2.03
N HIS A 191 -12.78 -13.35 2.54
CA HIS A 191 -12.51 -13.26 3.97
C HIS A 191 -12.80 -11.86 4.51
N VAL A 192 -12.29 -10.81 3.86
CA VAL A 192 -12.57 -9.41 4.22
C VAL A 192 -14.07 -9.12 4.16
N ALA A 193 -14.76 -9.55 3.08
CA ALA A 193 -16.19 -9.33 2.91
C ALA A 193 -17.00 -9.89 4.10
N ARG A 194 -16.71 -11.12 4.53
CA ARG A 194 -17.36 -11.73 5.71
C ARG A 194 -17.13 -10.95 7.00
N CYS A 195 -15.92 -10.41 7.21
CA CYS A 195 -15.63 -9.56 8.38
C CYS A 195 -16.46 -8.27 8.35
N LEU A 196 -16.67 -7.69 7.16
CA LEU A 196 -17.46 -6.46 7.00
C LEU A 196 -18.96 -6.72 7.18
N GLU A 197 -19.49 -7.86 6.72
CA GLU A 197 -20.90 -8.27 6.87
C GLU A 197 -21.27 -8.53 8.33
N ALA A 198 -20.33 -8.95 9.17
CA ALA A 198 -20.56 -9.17 10.60
C ALA A 198 -20.87 -7.89 11.38
N VAL A 199 -20.60 -6.70 10.80
CA VAL A 199 -20.87 -5.40 11.43
C VAL A 199 -22.13 -4.79 10.83
N ALA A 200 -23.25 -4.90 11.55
CA ALA A 200 -24.56 -4.45 11.11
C ALA A 200 -24.82 -2.93 11.25
N ALA A 201 -23.90 -2.18 11.86
CA ALA A 201 -24.04 -0.76 12.15
C ALA A 201 -23.46 0.13 11.04
N GLU A 202 -23.67 1.43 11.15
CA GLU A 202 -23.00 2.45 10.37
C GLU A 202 -21.47 2.28 10.49
N ARG A 203 -20.85 1.82 9.42
CA ARG A 203 -19.42 1.50 9.40
C ARG A 203 -18.59 2.58 8.69
N PRO A 204 -17.29 2.66 8.96
CA PRO A 204 -16.35 3.47 8.19
C PRO A 204 -16.39 3.16 6.69
N VAL A 205 -16.03 4.14 5.87
CA VAL A 205 -15.71 3.88 4.45
C VAL A 205 -14.54 2.90 4.39
N VAL A 206 -14.65 1.88 3.55
CA VAL A 206 -13.55 0.93 3.33
C VAL A 206 -13.01 1.12 1.93
N VAL A 207 -11.70 1.34 1.83
CA VAL A 207 -10.96 1.45 0.57
C VAL A 207 -9.94 0.32 0.52
N ALA A 208 -9.79 -0.31 -0.63
CA ALA A 208 -8.81 -1.37 -0.81
C ALA A 208 -8.09 -1.28 -2.16
N SER A 209 -6.92 -1.91 -2.25
CA SER A 209 -6.28 -2.28 -3.50
C SER A 209 -6.08 -3.79 -3.56
N VAL A 210 -6.09 -4.35 -4.77
CA VAL A 210 -5.84 -5.78 -5.01
C VAL A 210 -4.56 -5.92 -5.83
N THR A 211 -3.53 -6.45 -5.20
CA THR A 211 -2.23 -6.72 -5.84
C THR A 211 -2.20 -8.16 -6.35
N GLY A 212 -2.12 -8.34 -7.64
CA GLY A 212 -2.12 -9.63 -8.32
C GLY A 212 -2.58 -9.50 -9.77
N THR A 213 -2.89 -10.62 -10.39
CA THR A 213 -3.32 -10.69 -11.79
C THR A 213 -4.53 -11.62 -11.95
N ASP A 214 -5.16 -11.59 -13.12
CA ASP A 214 -6.24 -12.52 -13.46
C ASP A 214 -5.75 -13.98 -13.60
N ASP A 215 -4.43 -14.16 -13.82
CA ASP A 215 -3.78 -15.47 -13.94
C ASP A 215 -3.40 -16.08 -12.59
N ASP A 216 -3.48 -15.30 -11.49
CA ASP A 216 -3.31 -15.84 -10.14
C ASP A 216 -4.44 -16.81 -9.78
N PRO A 217 -4.19 -17.85 -8.95
CA PRO A 217 -5.21 -18.84 -8.59
C PRO A 217 -6.51 -18.23 -8.05
N GLN A 218 -6.43 -17.08 -7.40
CA GLN A 218 -7.58 -16.37 -6.82
C GLN A 218 -8.36 -15.54 -7.85
N ASN A 219 -7.75 -15.21 -8.97
CA ASN A 219 -8.24 -14.34 -10.05
C ASN A 219 -8.57 -12.91 -9.58
N GLN A 220 -7.79 -11.92 -10.02
CA GLN A 220 -7.90 -10.55 -9.55
C GLN A 220 -9.30 -9.95 -9.71
N LYS A 221 -9.91 -10.12 -10.90
CA LYS A 221 -11.26 -9.58 -11.17
C LYS A 221 -12.32 -10.15 -10.25
N MET A 222 -12.23 -11.44 -9.93
CA MET A 222 -13.16 -12.07 -9.00
C MET A 222 -13.00 -11.54 -7.57
N GLN A 223 -11.77 -11.30 -7.14
CA GLN A 223 -11.50 -10.74 -5.81
C GLN A 223 -11.97 -9.27 -5.72
N ILE A 224 -11.75 -8.47 -6.76
CA ILE A 224 -12.27 -7.10 -6.85
C ILE A 224 -13.81 -7.11 -6.74
N ALA A 225 -14.49 -7.92 -7.55
CA ALA A 225 -15.94 -7.99 -7.53
C ALA A 225 -16.53 -8.37 -6.16
N LYS A 226 -15.85 -9.24 -5.38
CA LYS A 226 -16.27 -9.59 -4.02
C LYS A 226 -16.16 -8.40 -3.06
N LEU A 227 -15.08 -7.63 -3.14
CA LEU A 227 -14.90 -6.42 -2.33
C LEU A 227 -15.95 -5.36 -2.68
N GLU A 228 -16.18 -5.11 -3.96
CA GLU A 228 -17.19 -4.16 -4.43
C GLU A 228 -18.61 -4.55 -4.00
N ALA A 229 -18.96 -5.83 -4.10
CA ALA A 229 -20.22 -6.36 -3.60
C ALA A 229 -20.41 -6.17 -2.09
N ALA A 230 -19.32 -6.19 -1.32
CA ALA A 230 -19.30 -5.88 0.11
C ALA A 230 -19.26 -4.36 0.40
N GLY A 231 -19.37 -3.49 -0.63
CA GLY A 231 -19.38 -2.03 -0.51
C GLY A 231 -18.02 -1.41 -0.24
N VAL A 232 -16.92 -2.10 -0.59
CA VAL A 232 -15.56 -1.57 -0.55
C VAL A 232 -15.30 -0.76 -1.82
N LEU A 233 -14.65 0.38 -1.70
CA LEU A 233 -14.12 1.14 -2.83
C LEU A 233 -12.78 0.53 -3.24
N VAL A 234 -12.70 -0.05 -4.43
CA VAL A 234 -11.46 -0.68 -4.89
C VAL A 234 -10.73 0.24 -5.85
N ALA A 235 -9.51 0.61 -5.47
CA ALA A 235 -8.61 1.43 -6.27
C ALA A 235 -7.69 0.56 -7.14
N PRO A 236 -7.26 1.07 -8.32
CA PRO A 236 -6.41 0.32 -9.25
C PRO A 236 -5.04 -0.05 -8.68
N THR A 237 -4.46 0.82 -7.85
CA THR A 237 -3.17 0.59 -7.18
C THR A 237 -3.25 0.97 -5.71
N ASN A 238 -2.27 0.54 -4.92
CA ASN A 238 -2.20 0.91 -3.52
C ASN A 238 -1.93 2.42 -3.31
N ALA A 239 -1.15 3.03 -4.19
CA ALA A 239 -0.95 4.49 -4.18
C ALA A 239 -2.27 5.23 -4.46
N ASP A 240 -3.10 4.73 -5.41
CA ASP A 240 -4.43 5.28 -5.69
C ASP A 240 -5.39 5.08 -4.51
N ALA A 241 -5.32 3.94 -3.83
CA ALA A 241 -6.12 3.69 -2.63
C ALA A 241 -5.79 4.69 -1.51
N ALA A 242 -4.51 4.96 -1.29
CA ALA A 242 -4.06 5.97 -0.33
C ALA A 242 -4.48 7.39 -0.76
N ALA A 243 -4.39 7.71 -2.06
CA ALA A 243 -4.86 8.99 -2.61
C ALA A 243 -6.38 9.15 -2.47
N LEU A 244 -7.16 8.08 -2.69
CA LEU A 244 -8.61 8.08 -2.48
C LEU A 244 -8.97 8.32 -1.01
N ALA A 245 -8.25 7.70 -0.08
CA ALA A 245 -8.45 7.94 1.34
C ALA A 245 -8.23 9.42 1.71
N LEU A 246 -7.20 10.05 1.15
CA LEU A 246 -6.96 11.50 1.30
C LEU A 246 -8.06 12.36 0.67
N ALA A 247 -8.56 11.98 -0.51
CA ALA A 247 -9.66 12.68 -1.16
C ALA A 247 -10.95 12.59 -0.32
N CYS A 248 -11.24 11.43 0.26
CA CYS A 248 -12.37 11.24 1.18
C CYS A 248 -12.24 12.13 2.42
N LEU A 249 -11.06 12.25 3.02
CA LEU A 249 -10.80 13.14 4.15
C LEU A 249 -11.10 14.60 3.82
N ARG A 250 -10.64 15.07 2.66
CA ARG A 250 -10.77 16.48 2.23
C ARG A 250 -12.19 16.83 1.77
N SER A 251 -12.93 15.86 1.26
CA SER A 251 -14.32 16.07 0.83
C SER A 251 -15.30 16.27 1.99
N GLY A 252 -14.91 15.90 3.22
CA GLY A 252 -15.72 16.06 4.44
C GLY A 252 -15.40 17.32 5.23
N GLN A 253 -14.41 18.11 4.81
CA GLN A 253 -14.02 19.38 5.41
C GLN A 253 -14.61 20.55 4.64
#